data_8698a28d9ba275e143d5022f257db6d7
#
_entry.id   8698a28d9ba275e143d5022f257db6d7
#
_cell.length_a   1.000
_cell.length_b   1.000
_cell.length_c   1.000
_cell.angle_alpha   90.00
_cell.angle_beta   90.00
_cell.angle_gamma   90.00
#
_symmetry.space_group_name_H-M   'P 1'
#
loop_
_entity.id
_entity.type
_entity.pdbx_description
1 polymer ?
#
loop_
_entity_poly.entity_id
_entity_poly.type
_entity_poly.pdbx_seq_one_letter_code
_entity_poly.pdbx_strand_id
1 'polypeptide(L)'
;MKKVAVILADGFEEIEALTSVDVLRRAGAIASIVGLNDVNIKGCHNISVKADVTLREMKELDYDAIVLPGGLPGASNLANDTRLKAILQNFDKSNKLICAICAAPMVLESAGVLKDHFVCYPGFEENVRSDKRGYDNGKSVLRDQNIITAKGPAFSMEFALFIVKNLLGDEAYLKVENDLLYK
;
A
#
# COMPACT_ATOMS: atom_id res chain seq x y z
N MET A 1 -7.26 -13.46 13.10
CA MET A 1 -5.94 -12.95 12.65
C MET A 1 -6.19 -12.10 11.42
N LYS A 2 -5.67 -10.87 11.36
CA LYS A 2 -5.86 -9.95 10.24
C LYS A 2 -5.06 -10.38 9.02
N LYS A 3 -5.66 -10.28 7.84
CA LYS A 3 -5.03 -10.63 6.56
C LYS A 3 -4.84 -9.38 5.70
N VAL A 4 -3.64 -9.21 5.13
CA VAL A 4 -3.26 -8.05 4.32
C VAL A 4 -2.74 -8.52 2.97
N ALA A 5 -3.26 -7.94 1.88
CA ALA A 5 -2.74 -8.16 0.54
C ALA A 5 -1.79 -7.02 0.16
N VAL A 6 -0.52 -7.31 -0.05
CA VAL A 6 0.46 -6.36 -0.62
C VAL A 6 0.54 -6.66 -2.11
N ILE A 7 -0.01 -5.76 -2.95
CA ILE A 7 -0.20 -6.02 -4.38
C ILE A 7 0.95 -5.41 -5.17
N LEU A 8 1.65 -6.25 -5.93
CA LEU A 8 2.84 -5.89 -6.70
C LEU A 8 2.59 -6.06 -8.21
N ALA A 9 3.12 -5.11 -8.97
CA ALA A 9 3.28 -5.24 -10.41
C ALA A 9 4.75 -5.01 -10.79
N ASP A 10 5.19 -5.48 -11.95
CA ASP A 10 6.54 -5.21 -12.44
C ASP A 10 6.86 -3.72 -12.39
N GLY A 11 8.03 -3.38 -11.83
CA GLY A 11 8.45 -2.02 -11.56
C GLY A 11 7.99 -1.46 -10.21
N PHE A 12 7.56 -2.31 -9.26
CA PHE A 12 7.28 -1.88 -7.88
C PHE A 12 8.54 -1.40 -7.15
N GLU A 13 8.39 -0.54 -6.14
CA GLU A 13 9.49 -0.11 -5.28
C GLU A 13 9.75 -1.14 -4.18
N GLU A 14 10.95 -1.70 -4.18
CA GLU A 14 11.32 -2.83 -3.34
C GLU A 14 11.32 -2.49 -1.85
N ILE A 15 11.85 -1.32 -1.47
CA ILE A 15 11.89 -0.88 -0.07
C ILE A 15 10.46 -0.76 0.48
N GLU A 16 9.56 -0.15 -0.27
CA GLU A 16 8.17 0.08 0.16
C GLU A 16 7.39 -1.22 0.32
N ALA A 17 7.54 -2.12 -0.64
CA ALA A 17 6.86 -3.41 -0.63
C ALA A 17 7.35 -4.32 0.49
N LEU A 18 8.66 -4.55 0.54
CA LEU A 18 9.25 -5.55 1.44
C LEU A 18 9.24 -5.09 2.89
N THR A 19 9.43 -3.80 3.15
CA THR A 19 9.27 -3.23 4.49
C THR A 19 7.84 -3.44 4.99
N SER A 20 6.83 -3.16 4.15
CA SER A 20 5.43 -3.36 4.52
C SER A 20 5.13 -4.83 4.84
N VAL A 21 5.61 -5.77 4.02
CA VAL A 21 5.41 -7.21 4.24
C VAL A 21 6.07 -7.67 5.54
N ASP A 22 7.35 -7.30 5.75
CA ASP A 22 8.12 -7.75 6.92
C ASP A 22 7.51 -7.22 8.23
N VAL A 23 7.23 -5.92 8.29
CA VAL A 23 6.66 -5.25 9.48
C VAL A 23 5.29 -5.82 9.83
N LEU A 24 4.41 -6.02 8.84
CA LEU A 24 3.09 -6.60 9.06
C LEU A 24 3.16 -8.05 9.55
N ARG A 25 4.08 -8.86 9.01
CA ARG A 25 4.31 -10.24 9.47
C ARG A 25 4.85 -10.27 10.90
N ARG A 26 5.78 -9.39 11.27
CA ARG A 26 6.27 -9.22 12.66
C ARG A 26 5.14 -8.85 13.62
N ALA A 27 4.20 -8.05 13.18
CA ALA A 27 3.02 -7.66 13.96
C ALA A 27 1.99 -8.79 14.13
N GLY A 28 2.20 -9.97 13.52
CA GLY A 28 1.30 -11.11 13.60
C GLY A 28 0.15 -11.08 12.58
N ALA A 29 0.18 -10.19 11.58
CA ALA A 29 -0.72 -10.25 10.46
C ALA A 29 -0.29 -11.32 9.44
N ILE A 30 -1.24 -11.88 8.70
CA ILE A 30 -0.97 -12.67 7.50
C ILE A 30 -0.83 -11.70 6.33
N ALA A 31 0.40 -11.26 6.04
CA ALA A 31 0.68 -10.42 4.89
C ALA A 31 1.05 -11.31 3.69
N SER A 32 0.18 -11.34 2.69
CA SER A 32 0.40 -12.06 1.42
C SER A 32 0.93 -11.09 0.36
N ILE A 33 1.99 -11.50 -0.33
CA ILE A 33 2.43 -10.83 -1.55
C ILE A 33 1.54 -11.33 -2.69
N VAL A 34 0.86 -10.39 -3.36
CA VAL A 34 -0.05 -10.68 -4.46
C VAL A 34 0.51 -10.09 -5.75
N GLY A 35 0.81 -10.92 -6.71
CA GLY A 35 1.26 -10.45 -8.02
C GLY A 35 0.10 -10.05 -8.91
N LEU A 36 0.19 -8.90 -9.59
CA LEU A 36 -0.87 -8.41 -10.47
C LEU A 36 -1.22 -9.42 -11.56
N ASN A 37 -0.22 -9.93 -12.26
CA ASN A 37 -0.39 -10.85 -13.41
C ASN A 37 0.38 -12.16 -13.25
N ASP A 38 1.52 -12.17 -12.57
CA ASP A 38 2.41 -13.30 -12.40
C ASP A 38 2.87 -13.40 -10.94
N VAL A 39 3.34 -14.57 -10.52
CA VAL A 39 3.97 -14.75 -9.21
C VAL A 39 5.44 -14.32 -9.19
N ASN A 40 6.11 -14.25 -10.33
CA ASN A 40 7.49 -13.74 -10.42
C ASN A 40 7.44 -12.28 -10.83
N ILE A 41 7.77 -11.37 -9.93
CA ILE A 41 7.61 -9.92 -10.13
C ILE A 41 8.97 -9.26 -9.97
N LYS A 42 9.31 -8.39 -10.88
CA LYS A 42 10.58 -7.65 -10.87
C LYS A 42 10.36 -6.21 -10.42
N GLY A 43 11.08 -5.80 -9.38
CA GLY A 43 11.06 -4.43 -8.89
C GLY A 43 11.79 -3.45 -9.80
N CYS A 44 11.61 -2.15 -9.53
CA CYS A 44 12.20 -1.08 -10.34
C CYS A 44 13.73 -1.00 -10.22
N HIS A 45 14.33 -1.62 -9.20
CA HIS A 45 15.79 -1.75 -9.02
C HIS A 45 16.29 -3.16 -9.33
N ASN A 46 15.57 -3.92 -10.16
CA ASN A 46 15.92 -5.25 -10.64
C ASN A 46 15.99 -6.37 -9.59
N ILE A 47 15.39 -6.19 -8.42
CA ILE A 47 15.23 -7.25 -7.41
C ILE A 47 13.96 -8.02 -7.74
N SER A 48 14.09 -9.35 -7.92
CA SER A 48 12.93 -10.21 -8.19
C SER A 48 12.35 -10.73 -6.89
N VAL A 49 11.02 -10.70 -6.80
CA VAL A 49 10.24 -11.21 -5.68
C VAL A 49 9.25 -12.23 -6.19
N LYS A 50 9.09 -13.32 -5.44
CA LYS A 50 8.05 -14.32 -5.71
C LYS A 50 6.83 -14.03 -4.84
N ALA A 51 5.69 -13.79 -5.48
CA ALA A 51 4.41 -13.64 -4.81
C ALA A 51 3.86 -14.98 -4.29
N ASP A 52 3.02 -14.89 -3.27
CA ASP A 52 2.32 -16.04 -2.70
C ASP A 52 1.17 -16.50 -3.62
N VAL A 53 0.49 -15.56 -4.26
CA VAL A 53 -0.62 -15.79 -5.22
C VAL A 53 -0.67 -14.67 -6.26
N THR A 54 -1.42 -14.88 -7.34
CA THR A 54 -1.76 -13.81 -8.29
C THR A 54 -3.04 -13.08 -7.88
N LEU A 55 -3.28 -11.87 -8.42
CA LEU A 55 -4.53 -11.12 -8.19
C LEU A 55 -5.75 -11.92 -8.65
N ARG A 56 -5.59 -12.74 -9.69
CA ARG A 56 -6.67 -13.62 -10.20
C ARG A 56 -7.07 -14.69 -9.19
N GLU A 57 -6.11 -15.21 -8.43
CA GLU A 57 -6.31 -16.28 -7.43
C GLU A 57 -6.71 -15.70 -6.06
N MET A 58 -6.49 -14.40 -5.86
CA MET A 58 -6.81 -13.72 -4.61
C MET A 58 -8.31 -13.75 -4.33
N LYS A 59 -8.69 -14.25 -3.15
CA LYS A 59 -10.06 -14.17 -2.65
C LYS A 59 -10.22 -12.89 -1.84
N GLU A 60 -10.70 -11.82 -2.47
CA GLU A 60 -10.73 -10.46 -1.87
C GLU A 60 -11.46 -10.40 -0.52
N LEU A 61 -12.50 -11.22 -0.33
CA LEU A 61 -13.29 -11.25 0.91
C LEU A 61 -12.47 -11.74 2.11
N ASP A 62 -11.40 -12.50 1.89
CA ASP A 62 -10.55 -13.04 2.95
C ASP A 62 -9.62 -11.98 3.57
N TYR A 63 -9.45 -10.81 2.92
CA TYR A 63 -8.52 -9.78 3.35
C TYR A 63 -9.20 -8.63 4.06
N ASP A 64 -8.52 -8.10 5.09
CA ASP A 64 -8.94 -6.95 5.90
C ASP A 64 -8.35 -5.62 5.39
N ALA A 65 -7.21 -5.69 4.69
CA ALA A 65 -6.52 -4.52 4.16
C ALA A 65 -5.79 -4.82 2.85
N ILE A 66 -5.58 -3.77 2.04
CA ILE A 66 -4.73 -3.77 0.85
C ILE A 66 -3.61 -2.74 1.04
N VAL A 67 -2.39 -3.09 0.60
CA VAL A 67 -1.23 -2.20 0.54
C VAL A 67 -0.71 -2.15 -0.88
N LEU A 68 -0.52 -0.95 -1.39
CA LEU A 68 -0.02 -0.66 -2.74
C LEU A 68 1.31 0.10 -2.62
N PRO A 69 2.46 -0.53 -2.91
CA PRO A 69 3.72 0.17 -3.02
C PRO A 69 3.76 1.00 -4.30
N GLY A 70 4.62 2.02 -4.32
CA GLY A 70 4.89 2.81 -5.50
C GLY A 70 5.89 2.14 -6.44
N GLY A 71 6.77 2.95 -7.01
CA GLY A 71 7.66 2.57 -8.09
C GLY A 71 6.98 2.70 -9.46
N LEU A 72 7.79 3.00 -10.48
CA LEU A 72 7.34 3.06 -11.86
C LEU A 72 8.12 2.05 -12.71
N PRO A 73 7.45 1.35 -13.63
CA PRO A 73 6.04 1.49 -14.02
C PRO A 73 5.03 0.73 -13.14
N GLY A 74 5.44 0.17 -11.99
CA GLY A 74 4.57 -0.65 -11.12
C GLY A 74 3.25 0.02 -10.77
N ALA A 75 3.29 1.26 -10.23
CA ALA A 75 2.08 2.02 -9.89
C ALA A 75 1.20 2.30 -11.11
N SER A 76 1.79 2.57 -12.27
CA SER A 76 1.02 2.76 -13.52
C SER A 76 0.35 1.46 -13.97
N ASN A 77 1.03 0.33 -13.84
CA ASN A 77 0.46 -0.98 -14.15
C ASN A 77 -0.72 -1.31 -13.23
N LEU A 78 -0.60 -1.02 -11.92
CA LEU A 78 -1.70 -1.16 -10.97
C LEU A 78 -2.87 -0.22 -11.31
N ALA A 79 -2.59 1.04 -11.63
CA ALA A 79 -3.61 2.03 -11.96
C ALA A 79 -4.41 1.71 -13.22
N ASN A 80 -3.84 0.93 -14.15
CA ASN A 80 -4.50 0.54 -15.39
C ASN A 80 -5.29 -0.78 -15.27
N ASP A 81 -5.13 -1.55 -14.20
CA ASP A 81 -5.83 -2.84 -14.06
C ASP A 81 -7.27 -2.64 -13.56
N THR A 82 -8.22 -3.04 -14.39
CA THR A 82 -9.67 -2.89 -14.09
C THR A 82 -10.16 -3.80 -12.98
N ARG A 83 -9.53 -4.98 -12.78
CA ARG A 83 -9.87 -5.92 -11.71
C ARG A 83 -9.46 -5.34 -10.36
N LEU A 84 -8.24 -4.79 -10.28
CA LEU A 84 -7.77 -4.13 -9.08
C LEU A 84 -8.65 -2.94 -8.71
N LYS A 85 -9.05 -2.11 -9.68
CA LYS A 85 -9.99 -1.00 -9.42
C LYS A 85 -11.30 -1.49 -8.81
N ALA A 86 -11.88 -2.55 -9.34
CA ALA A 86 -13.12 -3.13 -8.80
C ALA A 86 -12.92 -3.64 -7.35
N ILE A 87 -11.79 -4.31 -7.07
CA ILE A 87 -11.45 -4.77 -5.72
C ILE A 87 -11.30 -3.59 -4.76
N LEU A 88 -10.59 -2.53 -5.15
CA LEU A 88 -10.43 -1.32 -4.32
C LEU A 88 -11.77 -0.66 -4.01
N GLN A 89 -12.67 -0.58 -4.99
CA GLN A 89 -14.03 -0.07 -4.80
C GLN A 89 -14.85 -0.93 -3.82
N ASN A 90 -14.71 -2.25 -3.87
CA ASN A 90 -15.37 -3.16 -2.92
C ASN A 90 -14.82 -3.01 -1.50
N PHE A 91 -13.50 -2.85 -1.36
CA PHE A 91 -12.85 -2.57 -0.08
C PHE A 91 -13.34 -1.24 0.50
N ASP A 92 -13.41 -0.20 -0.31
CA ASP A 92 -13.90 1.12 0.11
C ASP A 92 -15.36 1.07 0.57
N LYS A 93 -16.25 0.45 -0.20
CA LYS A 93 -17.67 0.25 0.15
C LYS A 93 -17.84 -0.53 1.46
N SER A 94 -16.91 -1.45 1.74
CA SER A 94 -16.90 -2.27 2.95
C SER A 94 -16.15 -1.61 4.12
N ASN A 95 -15.68 -0.37 3.94
CA ASN A 95 -14.85 0.38 4.90
C ASN A 95 -13.60 -0.39 5.37
N LYS A 96 -13.07 -1.27 4.52
CA LYS A 96 -11.80 -1.96 4.74
C LYS A 96 -10.63 -1.02 4.46
N LEU A 97 -9.50 -1.25 5.14
CA LEU A 97 -8.33 -0.38 5.03
C LEU A 97 -7.64 -0.53 3.66
N ILE A 98 -7.34 0.61 3.03
CA ILE A 98 -6.57 0.68 1.78
C ILE A 98 -5.40 1.64 2.00
N CYS A 99 -4.19 1.16 1.70
CA CYS A 99 -2.96 1.89 1.96
C CYS A 99 -2.13 2.03 0.68
N ALA A 100 -1.59 3.22 0.43
CA ALA A 100 -0.80 3.49 -0.77
C ALA A 100 0.37 4.43 -0.44
N ILE A 101 1.56 4.17 -0.99
CA ILE A 101 2.76 4.96 -0.74
C ILE A 101 3.37 5.46 -2.05
N CYS A 102 4.07 6.61 -2.01
CA CYS A 102 4.88 7.16 -3.10
C CYS A 102 4.03 7.55 -4.32
N ALA A 103 4.17 6.81 -5.43
CA ALA A 103 3.36 7.01 -6.64
C ALA A 103 1.98 6.32 -6.55
N ALA A 104 1.80 5.35 -5.65
CA ALA A 104 0.60 4.51 -5.61
C ALA A 104 -0.72 5.24 -5.26
N PRO A 105 -0.77 6.42 -4.59
CA PRO A 105 -2.02 7.17 -4.46
C PRO A 105 -2.72 7.47 -5.79
N MET A 106 -2.00 7.51 -6.93
CA MET A 106 -2.61 7.61 -8.27
C MET A 106 -3.53 6.42 -8.59
N VAL A 107 -3.23 5.23 -8.05
CA VAL A 107 -4.07 4.03 -8.23
C VAL A 107 -5.41 4.24 -7.54
N LEU A 108 -5.41 4.82 -6.34
CA LEU A 108 -6.61 5.10 -5.57
C LEU A 108 -7.50 6.15 -6.24
N GLU A 109 -6.88 7.22 -6.78
CA GLU A 109 -7.62 8.24 -7.56
C GLU A 109 -8.20 7.64 -8.82
N SER A 110 -7.43 6.82 -9.57
CA SER A 110 -7.92 6.16 -10.78
C SER A 110 -9.05 5.16 -10.53
N ALA A 111 -9.13 4.60 -9.32
CA ALA A 111 -10.22 3.73 -8.87
C ALA A 111 -11.41 4.51 -8.29
N GLY A 112 -11.29 5.83 -8.10
CA GLY A 112 -12.32 6.69 -7.51
C GLY A 112 -12.53 6.46 -6.01
N VAL A 113 -11.49 5.99 -5.28
CA VAL A 113 -11.56 5.70 -3.85
C VAL A 113 -10.70 6.63 -2.99
N LEU A 114 -9.81 7.44 -3.59
CA LEU A 114 -9.01 8.41 -2.85
C LEU A 114 -9.92 9.46 -2.20
N LYS A 115 -9.66 9.76 -0.92
CA LYS A 115 -10.47 10.69 -0.14
C LYS A 115 -10.04 12.15 -0.36
N ASP A 116 -10.52 13.04 0.50
CA ASP A 116 -10.28 14.49 0.34
C ASP A 116 -8.81 14.88 0.56
N HIS A 117 -8.13 14.18 1.49
CA HIS A 117 -6.75 14.48 1.85
C HIS A 117 -5.82 13.30 1.56
N PHE A 118 -4.63 13.60 1.04
CA PHE A 118 -3.62 12.58 0.74
C PHE A 118 -2.19 13.14 0.80
N VAL A 119 -1.24 12.25 0.91
CA VAL A 119 0.18 12.49 0.66
C VAL A 119 0.68 11.55 -0.42
N CYS A 120 1.70 11.96 -1.16
CA CYS A 120 2.35 11.14 -2.18
C CYS A 120 3.83 11.55 -2.29
N TYR A 121 4.56 10.96 -3.22
CA TYR A 121 5.93 11.38 -3.51
C TYR A 121 5.94 12.87 -3.94
N PRO A 122 6.78 13.73 -3.31
CA PRO A 122 6.83 15.15 -3.64
C PRO A 122 7.16 15.38 -5.13
N GLY A 123 6.35 16.23 -5.77
CA GLY A 123 6.43 16.46 -7.22
C GLY A 123 5.56 15.50 -8.05
N PHE A 124 4.88 14.53 -7.42
CA PHE A 124 4.01 13.57 -8.10
C PHE A 124 2.51 13.88 -7.91
N GLU A 125 2.18 14.89 -7.14
CA GLU A 125 0.79 15.23 -6.76
C GLU A 125 -0.13 15.50 -7.94
N GLU A 126 0.37 16.09 -9.03
CA GLU A 126 -0.41 16.31 -10.26
C GLU A 126 -0.76 15.01 -10.99
N ASN A 127 0.12 13.99 -10.87
CA ASN A 127 -0.14 12.66 -11.42
C ASN A 127 -1.18 11.89 -10.61
N VAL A 128 -1.32 12.23 -9.32
CA VAL A 128 -2.38 11.67 -8.46
C VAL A 128 -3.68 12.39 -8.76
N ARG A 129 -3.72 13.71 -8.58
CA ARG A 129 -4.90 14.56 -8.80
C ARG A 129 -4.47 15.86 -9.47
N SER A 130 -4.97 16.12 -10.67
CA SER A 130 -4.50 17.21 -11.53
C SER A 130 -4.62 18.61 -10.91
N ASP A 131 -5.63 18.84 -10.07
CA ASP A 131 -5.84 20.10 -9.34
C ASP A 131 -5.12 20.15 -7.97
N LYS A 132 -4.40 19.10 -7.60
CA LYS A 132 -3.69 18.90 -6.31
C LYS A 132 -4.57 19.06 -5.07
N ARG A 133 -5.88 19.12 -5.21
CA ARG A 133 -6.78 19.34 -4.08
C ARG A 133 -6.61 18.24 -3.03
N GLY A 134 -6.37 18.66 -1.79
CA GLY A 134 -6.18 17.77 -0.64
C GLY A 134 -4.75 17.23 -0.45
N TYR A 135 -3.80 17.58 -1.33
CA TYR A 135 -2.41 17.21 -1.12
C TYR A 135 -1.81 17.90 0.10
N ASP A 136 -1.28 17.12 1.05
CA ASP A 136 -0.63 17.61 2.26
C ASP A 136 0.87 17.33 2.22
N ASN A 137 1.68 18.36 1.94
CA ASN A 137 3.14 18.25 1.94
C ASN A 137 3.76 18.28 3.35
N GLY A 138 3.01 18.62 4.38
CA GLY A 138 3.51 18.71 5.76
C GLY A 138 3.64 17.38 6.47
N LYS A 139 2.92 16.35 6.02
CA LYS A 139 2.90 15.02 6.65
C LYS A 139 3.71 14.00 5.86
N SER A 140 4.34 13.06 6.54
CA SER A 140 4.98 11.88 5.96
C SER A 140 3.99 10.76 5.67
N VAL A 141 3.03 10.56 6.60
CA VAL A 141 1.94 9.59 6.52
C VAL A 141 0.64 10.27 6.93
N LEU A 142 -0.45 9.98 6.24
CA LEU A 142 -1.76 10.55 6.50
C LEU A 142 -2.83 9.47 6.40
N ARG A 143 -3.81 9.51 7.31
CA ARG A 143 -5.04 8.75 7.22
C ARG A 143 -6.22 9.69 6.98
N ASP A 144 -7.02 9.38 5.95
CA ASP A 144 -8.33 9.99 5.71
C ASP A 144 -9.35 8.88 5.56
N GLN A 145 -10.28 8.78 6.52
CA GLN A 145 -11.27 7.69 6.65
C GLN A 145 -10.60 6.30 6.69
N ASN A 146 -10.85 5.45 5.70
CA ASN A 146 -10.28 4.11 5.55
C ASN A 146 -9.05 4.09 4.60
N ILE A 147 -8.54 5.24 4.19
CA ILE A 147 -7.38 5.37 3.30
C ILE A 147 -6.17 5.84 4.10
N ILE A 148 -5.03 5.17 3.93
CA ILE A 148 -3.72 5.62 4.42
C ILE A 148 -2.83 5.90 3.23
N THR A 149 -2.20 7.09 3.20
CA THR A 149 -1.22 7.45 2.17
C THR A 149 0.10 7.89 2.80
N ALA A 150 1.22 7.68 2.10
CA ALA A 150 2.56 8.06 2.55
C ALA A 150 3.45 8.57 1.42
N LYS A 151 4.52 9.31 1.77
CA LYS A 151 5.36 10.04 0.81
C LYS A 151 6.22 9.15 -0.08
N GLY A 152 6.96 8.20 0.47
CA GLY A 152 7.91 7.45 -0.36
C GLY A 152 8.90 6.58 0.42
N PRO A 153 9.97 6.08 -0.21
CA PRO A 153 10.81 4.99 0.32
C PRO A 153 11.36 5.24 1.72
N ALA A 154 11.84 6.45 2.02
CA ALA A 154 12.36 6.80 3.34
C ALA A 154 11.32 6.71 4.47
N PHE A 155 10.05 6.75 4.14
CA PHE A 155 8.92 6.68 5.08
C PHE A 155 8.26 5.30 5.13
N SER A 156 8.84 4.29 4.49
CA SER A 156 8.27 2.94 4.43
C SER A 156 8.08 2.30 5.81
N MET A 157 9.02 2.53 6.73
CA MET A 157 8.92 1.99 8.09
C MET A 157 7.79 2.67 8.85
N GLU A 158 7.74 4.01 8.84
CA GLU A 158 6.66 4.78 9.45
C GLU A 158 5.29 4.39 8.90
N PHE A 159 5.19 4.25 7.57
CA PHE A 159 3.97 3.81 6.89
C PHE A 159 3.51 2.43 7.34
N ALA A 160 4.43 1.45 7.35
CA ALA A 160 4.10 0.09 7.77
C ALA A 160 3.67 0.01 9.23
N LEU A 161 4.38 0.70 10.13
CA LEU A 161 4.02 0.80 11.55
C LEU A 161 2.68 1.52 11.75
N PHE A 162 2.40 2.56 10.95
CA PHE A 162 1.11 3.25 11.00
C PHE A 162 -0.04 2.33 10.56
N ILE A 163 0.19 1.45 9.57
CA ILE A 163 -0.78 0.41 9.18
C ILE A 163 -0.99 -0.58 10.34
N VAL A 164 0.09 -1.06 10.97
CA VAL A 164 0.00 -1.94 12.15
C VAL A 164 -0.87 -1.33 13.23
N LYS A 165 -0.61 -0.07 13.60
CA LYS A 165 -1.39 0.66 14.60
C LYS A 165 -2.88 0.70 14.26
N ASN A 166 -3.23 1.02 13.01
CA ASN A 166 -4.61 1.17 12.57
C ASN A 166 -5.36 -0.15 12.36
N LEU A 167 -4.64 -1.25 12.09
CA LEU A 167 -5.23 -2.55 11.80
C LEU A 167 -5.24 -3.49 13.00
N LEU A 168 -4.19 -3.43 13.84
CA LEU A 168 -3.93 -4.36 14.93
C LEU A 168 -3.93 -3.71 16.34
N GLY A 169 -3.90 -2.36 16.39
CA GLY A 169 -3.95 -1.60 17.62
C GLY A 169 -2.59 -1.20 18.19
N ASP A 170 -2.62 -0.39 19.26
CA ASP A 170 -1.43 0.22 19.85
C ASP A 170 -0.47 -0.82 20.48
N GLU A 171 -0.97 -1.90 21.04
CA GLU A 171 -0.12 -2.95 21.63
C GLU A 171 0.78 -3.61 20.58
N ALA A 172 0.22 -3.99 19.44
CA ALA A 172 0.96 -4.58 18.34
C ALA A 172 1.97 -3.58 17.74
N TYR A 173 1.55 -2.32 17.60
CA TYR A 173 2.42 -1.24 17.14
C TYR A 173 3.64 -1.07 18.04
N LEU A 174 3.45 -0.87 19.37
CA LEU A 174 4.54 -0.65 20.34
C LEU A 174 5.49 -1.84 20.41
N LYS A 175 4.94 -3.07 20.35
CA LYS A 175 5.77 -4.27 20.32
C LYS A 175 6.70 -4.29 19.13
N VAL A 176 6.17 -4.08 17.90
CA VAL A 176 6.96 -4.16 16.67
C VAL A 176 7.94 -2.98 16.57
N GLU A 177 7.53 -1.77 16.97
CA GLU A 177 8.40 -0.59 17.02
C GLU A 177 9.63 -0.85 17.88
N ASN A 178 9.45 -1.43 19.08
CA ASN A 178 10.55 -1.81 19.96
C ASN A 178 11.42 -2.93 19.37
N ASP A 179 10.82 -3.99 18.82
CA ASP A 179 11.54 -5.12 18.23
C ASP A 179 12.39 -4.69 17.00
N LEU A 180 11.97 -3.66 16.29
CA LEU A 180 12.68 -3.07 15.17
C LEU A 180 13.71 -2.00 15.57
N LEU A 181 13.79 -1.63 16.85
CA LEU A 181 14.61 -0.51 17.36
C LEU A 181 14.29 0.82 16.62
N TYR A 182 13.06 0.97 16.15
CA TYR A 182 12.58 2.17 15.47
C TYR A 182 12.17 3.22 16.53
N LYS A 183 12.83 4.38 16.48
CA LYS A 183 12.60 5.52 17.37
C LYS A 183 12.40 6.79 16.60
#